data_dd90a8987dc1d8de7e5a6e91073b3ed4
#
_entry.id   dd90a8987dc1d8de7e5a6e91073b3ed4
#
_cell.length_a   1.000
_cell.length_b   1.000
_cell.length_c   1.000
_cell.angle_alpha   90.00
_cell.angle_beta   90.00
_cell.angle_gamma   90.00
#
_symmetry.space_group_name_H-M   'P 1'
#
loop_
_entity.id
_entity.type
_entity.pdbx_description
1 polymer ?
#
loop_
_entity_poly.entity_id
_entity_poly.type
_entity_poly.pdbx_seq_one_letter_code
_entity_poly.pdbx_strand_id
1 'polypeptide(L)'
;MAQRAYFLLKWASLIQAIEKAGNQEVKMNRLSKTVLSAAAGIMLASLAPSVSAEEATGTGILRPAGFSKEEIETIVHDYLLEHPEIILEVTQKLKADQGEYQARADRKLIESQYDAIFNDQRDGTSGAPADKAKTVIVEFFDYDCGYCKKTKLLILQYLKKHPSDVHYIYKEFPILSDESVYAAHIAMAIQHLYPNKYVIYHNDLMTRADKIKNTKEVDDLVTKLGMDLAKVKAEADSDYVEKKIADNERLARNMGLSGTPAYIINGRVIRGAPTSMYQLEKLIRGSVQ
;
A
#
# COMPACT_ATOMS: atom_id res chain seq x y z
N MET A 1 14.73 18.30 15.70
CA MET A 1 15.52 17.07 16.00
C MET A 1 14.82 16.11 16.97
N ALA A 2 14.16 16.54 18.02
CA ALA A 2 13.47 15.67 19.00
C ALA A 2 12.28 14.86 18.41
N GLN A 3 11.54 15.40 17.47
CA GLN A 3 10.40 14.77 16.82
C GLN A 3 10.78 13.55 15.96
N ARG A 4 11.92 13.61 15.28
CA ARG A 4 12.48 12.51 14.47
C ARG A 4 12.89 11.32 15.34
N ALA A 5 13.46 11.58 16.52
CA ALA A 5 13.88 10.54 17.45
C ALA A 5 12.69 9.81 18.10
N TYR A 6 11.62 10.53 18.45
CA TYR A 6 10.42 9.94 19.04
C TYR A 6 9.67 9.01 18.07
N PHE A 7 9.51 9.43 16.82
CA PHE A 7 8.87 8.61 15.78
C PHE A 7 9.71 7.39 15.43
N LEU A 8 11.02 7.55 15.29
CA LEU A 8 11.93 6.42 15.02
C LEU A 8 11.94 5.41 16.16
N LEU A 9 11.88 5.85 17.42
CA LEU A 9 11.81 4.96 18.58
C LEU A 9 10.47 4.21 18.66
N LYS A 10 9.36 4.86 18.33
CA LYS A 10 8.03 4.23 18.30
C LYS A 10 7.92 3.22 17.15
N TRP A 11 8.54 3.49 16.01
CA TRP A 11 8.63 2.56 14.88
C TRP A 11 9.60 1.42 15.15
N ALA A 12 10.74 1.68 15.77
CA ALA A 12 11.68 0.63 16.15
C ALA A 12 11.04 -0.35 17.14
N SER A 13 10.25 0.13 18.10
CA SER A 13 9.53 -0.75 19.03
C SER A 13 8.42 -1.55 18.35
N LEU A 14 7.76 -0.99 17.33
CA LEU A 14 6.75 -1.71 16.54
C LEU A 14 7.40 -2.78 15.64
N ILE A 15 8.53 -2.46 15.01
CA ILE A 15 9.31 -3.41 14.21
C ILE A 15 9.82 -4.56 15.09
N GLN A 16 10.36 -4.28 16.28
CA GLN A 16 10.78 -5.32 17.23
C GLN A 16 9.62 -6.20 17.71
N ALA A 17 8.43 -5.63 17.91
CA ALA A 17 7.25 -6.41 18.28
C ALA A 17 6.81 -7.36 17.15
N ILE A 18 6.88 -6.91 15.90
CA ILE A 18 6.54 -7.71 14.70
C ILE A 18 7.59 -8.80 14.44
N GLU A 19 8.88 -8.48 14.59
CA GLU A 19 9.96 -9.47 14.48
C GLU A 19 9.88 -10.54 15.57
N LYS A 20 9.48 -10.14 16.78
CA LYS A 20 9.29 -11.08 17.91
C LYS A 20 8.11 -12.02 17.67
N ALA A 21 7.01 -11.54 17.07
CA ALA A 21 5.88 -12.36 16.68
C ALA A 21 6.24 -13.33 15.54
N GLY A 22 6.91 -12.86 14.49
CA GLY A 22 7.37 -13.70 13.38
C GLY A 22 8.39 -14.76 13.78
N ASN A 23 9.27 -14.46 14.77
CA ASN A 23 10.25 -15.43 15.28
C ASN A 23 9.62 -16.49 16.20
N GLN A 24 8.48 -16.24 16.81
CA GLN A 24 7.73 -17.25 17.58
C GLN A 24 7.09 -18.29 16.65
N GLU A 25 6.53 -17.88 15.51
CA GLU A 25 5.97 -18.82 14.53
C GLU A 25 7.06 -19.70 13.88
N VAL A 26 8.22 -19.12 13.56
CA VAL A 26 9.34 -19.88 13.01
C VAL A 26 9.93 -20.88 14.03
N LYS A 27 9.91 -20.57 15.33
CA LYS A 27 10.35 -21.51 16.37
C LYS A 27 9.36 -22.67 16.58
N MET A 28 8.05 -22.42 16.50
CA MET A 28 7.03 -23.47 16.61
C MET A 28 7.10 -24.45 15.45
N ASN A 29 7.41 -23.99 14.23
CA ASN A 29 7.52 -24.84 13.03
C ASN A 29 8.84 -25.64 12.98
N ARG A 30 9.87 -25.27 13.76
CA ARG A 30 11.13 -26.04 13.88
C ARG A 30 11.05 -27.17 14.92
N LEU A 31 10.21 -27.05 15.93
CA LEU A 31 10.06 -28.07 16.99
C LEU A 31 9.28 -29.31 16.54
N SER A 32 8.50 -29.23 15.45
CA SER A 32 7.77 -30.40 14.91
C SER A 32 8.59 -31.28 13.94
N LYS A 33 9.84 -30.91 13.61
CA LYS A 33 10.67 -31.65 12.65
C LYS A 33 11.85 -32.45 13.28
N THR A 34 11.95 -32.47 14.60
CA THR A 34 13.11 -33.11 15.29
C THR A 34 12.78 -34.43 16.00
N VAL A 35 11.67 -35.06 15.70
CA VAL A 35 11.34 -36.38 16.25
C VAL A 35 11.10 -37.36 15.09
N LEU A 36 12.14 -37.69 14.34
CA LEU A 36 12.23 -38.97 13.59
C LEU A 36 13.63 -39.11 12.99
N SER A 37 14.60 -39.54 13.78
CA SER A 37 15.86 -40.14 13.27
C SER A 37 16.60 -40.83 14.40
N ALA A 38 16.18 -42.04 14.73
CA ALA A 38 17.05 -43.02 15.40
C ALA A 38 16.52 -44.43 15.10
N ALA A 39 17.17 -45.13 14.25
CA ALA A 39 17.45 -46.59 14.23
C ALA A 39 17.75 -47.04 12.79
N ALA A 40 18.85 -47.51 12.62
CA ALA A 40 19.48 -48.81 12.52
C ALA A 40 20.41 -48.87 11.30
N GLY A 41 21.67 -48.94 11.56
CA GLY A 41 22.67 -49.42 10.60
C GLY A 41 22.62 -50.93 10.45
N ILE A 42 22.73 -51.42 9.21
CA ILE A 42 23.27 -52.75 8.89
C ILE A 42 24.05 -52.61 7.57
N MET A 43 25.34 -52.93 7.64
CA MET A 43 26.19 -53.15 6.48
C MET A 43 25.75 -54.42 5.73
N LEU A 44 25.73 -54.34 4.40
CA LEU A 44 26.06 -55.49 3.54
C LEU A 44 26.63 -54.98 2.20
N ALA A 45 27.88 -55.36 1.95
CA ALA A 45 28.55 -55.19 0.69
C ALA A 45 28.06 -56.23 -0.32
N SER A 46 27.84 -55.81 -1.58
CA SER A 46 28.32 -56.54 -2.75
C SER A 46 27.72 -56.09 -4.07
N LEU A 47 28.60 -55.99 -5.07
CA LEU A 47 28.39 -56.06 -6.53
C LEU A 47 27.58 -54.93 -7.22
N ALA A 48 28.35 -54.00 -7.79
CA ALA A 48 27.93 -53.07 -8.80
C ALA A 48 27.85 -53.73 -10.19
N PRO A 49 26.84 -53.44 -11.00
CA PRO A 49 26.98 -53.41 -12.45
C PRO A 49 27.18 -51.96 -12.89
N SER A 50 28.17 -51.78 -13.75
CA SER A 50 28.47 -50.54 -14.46
C SER A 50 27.27 -50.12 -15.34
N VAL A 51 26.66 -48.99 -15.02
CA VAL A 51 25.72 -48.29 -15.90
C VAL A 51 26.40 -47.04 -16.42
N SER A 52 26.53 -47.00 -17.75
CA SER A 52 27.03 -45.88 -18.52
C SER A 52 26.24 -44.61 -18.21
N ALA A 53 26.97 -43.52 -17.87
CA ALA A 53 26.42 -42.19 -17.68
C ALA A 53 25.93 -41.63 -19.04
N GLU A 54 24.65 -41.45 -19.18
CA GLU A 54 24.05 -40.63 -20.22
C GLU A 54 23.66 -39.31 -19.59
N GLU A 55 24.16 -38.20 -20.14
CA GLU A 55 23.98 -36.86 -19.65
C GLU A 55 22.49 -36.49 -19.62
N ALA A 56 21.90 -36.32 -18.42
CA ALA A 56 20.59 -35.77 -18.23
C ALA A 56 20.71 -34.28 -17.85
N THR A 57 20.63 -33.41 -18.83
CA THR A 57 20.27 -31.98 -18.66
C THR A 57 18.77 -31.88 -18.47
N GLY A 58 18.32 -31.74 -17.22
CA GLY A 58 16.91 -31.47 -16.92
C GLY A 58 16.65 -31.51 -15.42
N THR A 59 16.03 -30.48 -14.88
CA THR A 59 15.60 -30.32 -13.49
C THR A 59 14.91 -31.60 -12.98
N GLY A 60 15.66 -32.43 -12.27
CA GLY A 60 15.24 -33.78 -11.86
C GLY A 60 14.19 -33.76 -10.76
N ILE A 61 12.93 -33.91 -11.11
CA ILE A 61 11.92 -34.45 -10.20
C ILE A 61 12.23 -35.94 -10.07
N LEU A 62 12.59 -36.40 -8.85
CA LEU A 62 12.80 -37.81 -8.52
C LEU A 62 11.54 -38.60 -8.91
N ARG A 63 11.61 -39.37 -9.99
CA ARG A 63 10.54 -40.28 -10.40
C ARG A 63 10.53 -41.46 -9.43
N PRO A 64 9.38 -41.84 -8.86
CA PRO A 64 9.23 -43.14 -8.20
C PRO A 64 9.54 -44.24 -9.22
N ALA A 65 10.43 -45.18 -8.86
CA ALA A 65 10.75 -46.30 -9.72
C ALA A 65 9.47 -47.13 -10.00
N GLY A 66 8.99 -47.14 -11.25
CA GLY A 66 7.91 -47.99 -11.68
C GLY A 66 6.76 -47.30 -12.43
N PHE A 67 6.63 -45.97 -12.47
CA PHE A 67 5.55 -45.30 -13.19
C PHE A 67 6.07 -44.50 -14.39
N SER A 68 5.35 -44.62 -15.53
CA SER A 68 5.59 -43.73 -16.67
C SER A 68 5.11 -42.30 -16.37
N LYS A 69 5.55 -41.34 -17.20
CA LYS A 69 5.12 -39.92 -17.06
C LYS A 69 3.58 -39.83 -17.20
N GLU A 70 3.04 -40.53 -18.16
CA GLU A 70 1.60 -40.52 -18.48
C GLU A 70 0.75 -41.12 -17.33
N GLU A 71 1.24 -42.15 -16.67
CA GLU A 71 0.60 -42.74 -15.48
C GLU A 71 0.61 -41.77 -14.31
N ILE A 72 1.72 -41.07 -14.09
CA ILE A 72 1.82 -40.03 -13.02
C ILE A 72 0.87 -38.88 -13.32
N GLU A 73 0.83 -38.39 -14.57
CA GLU A 73 -0.06 -37.29 -14.98
C GLU A 73 -1.52 -37.69 -14.76
N THR A 74 -1.91 -38.92 -15.09
CA THR A 74 -3.27 -39.45 -14.86
C THR A 74 -3.59 -39.52 -13.37
N ILE A 75 -2.69 -40.06 -12.54
CA ILE A 75 -2.91 -40.17 -11.10
C ILE A 75 -3.06 -38.77 -10.49
N VAL A 76 -2.20 -37.80 -10.86
CA VAL A 76 -2.29 -36.42 -10.35
C VAL A 76 -3.59 -35.77 -10.81
N HIS A 77 -3.98 -35.93 -12.08
CA HIS A 77 -5.22 -35.38 -12.61
C HIS A 77 -6.42 -35.89 -11.84
N ASP A 78 -6.55 -37.20 -11.70
CA ASP A 78 -7.71 -37.87 -11.05
C ASP A 78 -7.73 -37.48 -9.57
N TYR A 79 -6.59 -37.48 -8.89
CA TYR A 79 -6.48 -37.05 -7.49
C TYR A 79 -6.93 -35.61 -7.27
N LEU A 80 -6.55 -34.67 -8.15
CA LEU A 80 -6.97 -33.26 -8.03
C LEU A 80 -8.47 -33.09 -8.34
N LEU A 81 -9.06 -33.92 -9.19
CA LEU A 81 -10.53 -33.91 -9.43
C LEU A 81 -11.31 -34.51 -8.26
N GLU A 82 -10.75 -35.51 -7.59
CA GLU A 82 -11.35 -36.10 -6.37
C GLU A 82 -11.18 -35.23 -5.15
N HIS A 83 -10.13 -34.35 -5.15
CA HIS A 83 -9.74 -33.47 -4.04
C HIS A 83 -9.62 -31.98 -4.48
N PRO A 84 -10.73 -31.36 -4.98
CA PRO A 84 -10.70 -29.99 -5.47
C PRO A 84 -10.33 -28.95 -4.39
N GLU A 85 -10.51 -29.30 -3.11
CA GLU A 85 -10.11 -28.48 -1.96
C GLU A 85 -8.61 -28.14 -1.96
N ILE A 86 -7.77 -29.01 -2.52
CA ILE A 86 -6.31 -28.76 -2.63
C ILE A 86 -6.03 -27.51 -3.48
N ILE A 87 -6.77 -27.33 -4.57
CA ILE A 87 -6.60 -26.13 -5.42
C ILE A 87 -6.98 -24.87 -4.66
N LEU A 88 -8.03 -24.93 -3.82
CA LEU A 88 -8.41 -23.81 -2.96
C LEU A 88 -7.34 -23.52 -1.92
N GLU A 89 -6.79 -24.55 -1.28
CA GLU A 89 -5.73 -24.44 -0.28
C GLU A 89 -4.45 -23.81 -0.87
N VAL A 90 -4.01 -24.33 -2.02
CA VAL A 90 -2.85 -23.79 -2.75
C VAL A 90 -3.10 -22.33 -3.17
N THR A 91 -4.29 -22.01 -3.66
CA THR A 91 -4.65 -20.64 -4.06
C THR A 91 -4.66 -19.69 -2.87
N GLN A 92 -5.18 -20.13 -1.72
CA GLN A 92 -5.17 -19.31 -0.48
C GLN A 92 -3.73 -19.10 0.01
N LYS A 93 -2.90 -20.14 0.00
CA LYS A 93 -1.50 -20.04 0.35
C LYS A 93 -0.73 -19.08 -0.57
N LEU A 94 -0.90 -19.19 -1.88
CA LEU A 94 -0.30 -18.28 -2.85
C LEU A 94 -0.72 -16.82 -2.60
N LYS A 95 -2.00 -16.56 -2.32
CA LYS A 95 -2.50 -15.22 -1.99
C LYS A 95 -1.88 -14.69 -0.71
N ALA A 96 -1.75 -15.52 0.32
CA ALA A 96 -1.12 -15.15 1.59
C ALA A 96 0.37 -14.82 1.40
N ASP A 97 1.11 -15.69 0.71
CA ASP A 97 2.55 -15.50 0.44
C ASP A 97 2.80 -14.23 -0.42
N GLN A 98 1.97 -13.98 -1.44
CA GLN A 98 2.02 -12.75 -2.22
C GLN A 98 1.71 -11.51 -1.38
N GLY A 99 0.71 -11.60 -0.49
CA GLY A 99 0.36 -10.51 0.43
C GLY A 99 1.49 -10.15 1.36
N GLU A 100 2.20 -11.14 1.94
CA GLU A 100 3.36 -10.91 2.78
C GLU A 100 4.55 -10.33 2.00
N TYR A 101 4.83 -10.88 0.82
CA TYR A 101 5.90 -10.37 -0.05
C TYR A 101 5.65 -8.90 -0.41
N GLN A 102 4.43 -8.57 -0.85
CA GLN A 102 4.04 -7.20 -1.18
C GLN A 102 4.14 -6.28 0.04
N ALA A 103 3.67 -6.73 1.21
CA ALA A 103 3.77 -5.95 2.43
C ALA A 103 5.22 -5.67 2.87
N ARG A 104 6.14 -6.61 2.65
CA ARG A 104 7.58 -6.39 2.90
C ARG A 104 8.18 -5.40 1.89
N ALA A 105 7.82 -5.51 0.61
CA ALA A 105 8.25 -4.58 -0.42
C ALA A 105 7.74 -3.16 -0.14
N ASP A 106 6.45 -3.02 0.17
CA ASP A 106 5.83 -1.75 0.53
C ASP A 106 6.51 -1.09 1.74
N ARG A 107 6.85 -1.87 2.80
CA ARG A 107 7.59 -1.33 3.95
C ARG A 107 8.94 -0.75 3.57
N LYS A 108 9.74 -1.47 2.77
CA LYS A 108 11.04 -0.96 2.29
C LYS A 108 10.89 0.33 1.47
N LEU A 109 9.86 0.40 0.62
CA LEU A 109 9.55 1.60 -0.16
C LEU A 109 9.17 2.77 0.75
N ILE A 110 8.29 2.55 1.74
CA ILE A 110 7.89 3.57 2.71
C ILE A 110 9.11 4.07 3.50
N GLU A 111 9.98 3.18 3.96
CA GLU A 111 11.22 3.54 4.66
C GLU A 111 12.14 4.41 3.79
N SER A 112 12.34 4.03 2.52
CA SER A 112 13.20 4.75 1.58
C SER A 112 12.64 6.12 1.16
N GLN A 113 11.34 6.33 1.24
CA GLN A 113 10.63 7.55 0.85
C GLN A 113 10.03 8.29 2.05
N TYR A 114 10.45 7.97 3.27
CA TYR A 114 9.80 8.40 4.51
C TYR A 114 9.57 9.91 4.58
N ASP A 115 10.60 10.71 4.35
CA ASP A 115 10.50 12.17 4.43
C ASP A 115 9.58 12.75 3.34
N ALA A 116 9.63 12.19 2.13
CA ALA A 116 8.74 12.61 1.04
C ALA A 116 7.27 12.22 1.30
N ILE A 117 7.02 11.14 2.03
CA ILE A 117 5.67 10.68 2.37
C ILE A 117 5.09 11.49 3.53
N PHE A 118 5.85 11.64 4.63
CA PHE A 118 5.30 12.09 5.92
C PHE A 118 5.77 13.49 6.35
N ASN A 119 6.86 14.01 5.81
CA ASN A 119 7.54 15.22 6.32
C ASN A 119 7.66 16.36 5.29
N ASP A 120 7.04 16.24 4.11
CA ASP A 120 7.05 17.34 3.15
C ASP A 120 6.13 18.46 3.64
N GLN A 121 6.74 19.58 4.06
CA GLN A 121 6.03 20.72 4.64
C GLN A 121 5.11 21.45 3.64
N ARG A 122 5.21 21.11 2.36
CA ARG A 122 4.36 21.67 1.31
C ARG A 122 3.01 20.97 1.22
N ASP A 123 2.85 19.81 1.88
CA ASP A 123 1.58 19.06 1.87
C ASP A 123 0.49 19.78 2.65
N GLY A 124 -0.74 19.73 2.14
CA GLY A 124 -1.90 20.01 2.94
C GLY A 124 -2.12 18.92 4.00
N THR A 125 -2.54 19.33 5.20
CA THR A 125 -2.83 18.37 6.28
C THR A 125 -4.14 18.72 6.99
N SER A 126 -4.74 17.73 7.65
CA SER A 126 -5.91 17.95 8.51
C SER A 126 -5.96 16.94 9.67
N GLY A 127 -6.87 17.17 10.62
CA GLY A 127 -7.01 16.32 11.81
C GLY A 127 -6.04 16.70 12.93
N ALA A 128 -5.61 15.70 13.70
CA ALA A 128 -4.71 15.93 14.82
C ALA A 128 -3.28 16.29 14.38
N PRO A 129 -2.50 17.01 15.19
CA PRO A 129 -1.08 17.17 14.97
C PRO A 129 -0.37 15.81 14.83
N ALA A 130 0.65 15.73 13.99
CA ALA A 130 1.33 14.46 13.68
C ALA A 130 1.93 13.77 14.92
N ASP A 131 2.43 14.55 15.87
CA ASP A 131 3.03 14.08 17.13
C ASP A 131 1.99 13.54 18.14
N LYS A 132 0.70 13.87 17.96
CA LYS A 132 -0.41 13.48 18.85
C LYS A 132 -1.33 12.43 18.23
N ALA A 133 -1.27 12.26 16.92
CA ALA A 133 -2.13 11.32 16.22
C ALA A 133 -1.75 9.87 16.53
N LYS A 134 -2.75 8.99 16.66
CA LYS A 134 -2.57 7.55 16.77
C LYS A 134 -2.29 6.91 15.40
N THR A 135 -2.86 7.51 14.36
CA THR A 135 -2.79 7.02 12.98
C THR A 135 -2.47 8.17 12.04
N VAL A 136 -1.55 7.92 11.11
CA VAL A 136 -1.30 8.81 9.97
C VAL A 136 -1.90 8.17 8.72
N ILE A 137 -2.70 8.93 7.99
CA ILE A 137 -3.26 8.56 6.69
C ILE A 137 -2.69 9.50 5.65
N VAL A 138 -2.02 8.95 4.65
CA VAL A 138 -1.60 9.68 3.45
C VAL A 138 -2.47 9.25 2.30
N GLU A 139 -3.09 10.19 1.59
CA GLU A 139 -3.91 9.92 0.42
C GLU A 139 -3.27 10.52 -0.83
N PHE A 140 -3.11 9.71 -1.86
CA PHE A 140 -2.85 10.14 -3.24
C PHE A 140 -4.18 10.17 -3.98
N PHE A 141 -4.58 11.34 -4.45
CA PHE A 141 -5.91 11.55 -5.01
C PHE A 141 -5.88 12.45 -6.25
N ASP A 142 -6.99 12.43 -6.97
CA ASP A 142 -7.26 13.28 -8.13
C ASP A 142 -8.68 13.86 -7.98
N TYR A 143 -8.87 15.14 -8.30
CA TYR A 143 -10.16 15.83 -8.13
C TYR A 143 -11.27 15.30 -9.05
N ASP A 144 -10.93 14.63 -10.15
CA ASP A 144 -11.90 14.00 -11.05
C ASP A 144 -12.09 12.49 -10.82
N CYS A 145 -11.42 11.97 -9.80
CA CYS A 145 -11.54 10.57 -9.41
C CYS A 145 -12.86 10.29 -8.67
N GLY A 146 -13.80 9.60 -9.31
CA GLY A 146 -15.08 9.25 -8.69
C GLY A 146 -14.96 8.36 -7.45
N TYR A 147 -13.97 7.48 -7.38
CA TYR A 147 -13.70 6.67 -6.19
C TYR A 147 -13.10 7.50 -5.05
N CYS A 148 -12.23 8.49 -5.35
CA CYS A 148 -11.72 9.42 -4.36
C CYS A 148 -12.88 10.22 -3.73
N LYS A 149 -13.80 10.75 -4.54
CA LYS A 149 -14.99 11.47 -4.07
C LYS A 149 -15.87 10.62 -3.16
N LYS A 150 -16.14 9.35 -3.54
CA LYS A 150 -16.92 8.42 -2.71
C LYS A 150 -16.22 8.12 -1.37
N THR A 151 -14.93 7.87 -1.40
CA THR A 151 -14.16 7.58 -0.18
C THR A 151 -14.03 8.80 0.71
N LYS A 152 -13.95 10.00 0.14
CA LYS A 152 -13.89 11.25 0.89
C LYS A 152 -15.04 11.40 1.87
N LEU A 153 -16.25 11.04 1.49
CA LEU A 153 -17.42 11.10 2.38
C LEU A 153 -17.26 10.18 3.59
N LEU A 154 -16.71 8.96 3.39
CA LEU A 154 -16.42 8.03 4.49
C LEU A 154 -15.33 8.58 5.41
N ILE A 155 -14.26 9.14 4.83
CA ILE A 155 -13.15 9.74 5.57
C ILE A 155 -13.63 10.92 6.42
N LEU A 156 -14.42 11.82 5.86
CA LEU A 156 -14.98 12.96 6.62
C LEU A 156 -15.85 12.49 7.80
N GLN A 157 -16.65 11.43 7.60
CA GLN A 157 -17.44 10.84 8.69
C GLN A 157 -16.54 10.22 9.76
N TYR A 158 -15.47 9.55 9.35
CA TYR A 158 -14.50 8.94 10.26
C TYR A 158 -13.76 10.02 11.08
N LEU A 159 -13.21 11.04 10.42
CA LEU A 159 -12.49 12.14 11.07
C LEU A 159 -13.37 12.91 12.05
N LYS A 160 -14.67 13.09 11.72
CA LYS A 160 -15.64 13.73 12.63
C LYS A 160 -15.84 12.94 13.92
N LYS A 161 -15.78 11.59 13.87
CA LYS A 161 -15.90 10.71 15.04
C LYS A 161 -14.58 10.59 15.81
N HIS A 162 -13.45 10.82 15.16
CA HIS A 162 -12.11 10.62 15.70
C HIS A 162 -11.20 11.85 15.49
N PRO A 163 -11.60 13.05 15.98
CA PRO A 163 -10.93 14.31 15.61
C PRO A 163 -9.50 14.43 16.13
N SER A 164 -9.14 13.69 17.19
CA SER A 164 -7.82 13.71 17.80
C SER A 164 -6.96 12.46 17.52
N ASP A 165 -7.47 11.52 16.73
CA ASP A 165 -6.80 10.24 16.53
C ASP A 165 -6.02 10.17 15.22
N VAL A 166 -6.37 10.98 14.23
CA VAL A 166 -5.84 10.87 12.86
C VAL A 166 -5.14 12.15 12.43
N HIS A 167 -3.93 12.01 11.92
CA HIS A 167 -3.26 13.01 11.09
C HIS A 167 -3.42 12.63 9.63
N TYR A 168 -4.01 13.51 8.83
CA TYR A 168 -4.31 13.27 7.43
C TYR A 168 -3.43 14.14 6.54
N ILE A 169 -2.73 13.53 5.57
CA ILE A 169 -1.81 14.18 4.63
C ILE A 169 -2.35 14.01 3.22
N TYR A 170 -2.45 15.11 2.49
CA TYR A 170 -2.96 15.17 1.13
C TYR A 170 -1.81 15.20 0.12
N LYS A 171 -1.80 14.27 -0.85
CA LYS A 171 -0.86 14.22 -1.96
C LYS A 171 -1.61 14.43 -3.26
N GLU A 172 -1.52 15.62 -3.81
CA GLU A 172 -2.04 15.91 -5.15
C GLU A 172 -1.40 14.97 -6.16
N PHE A 173 -2.21 14.20 -6.87
CA PHE A 173 -1.77 13.24 -7.90
C PHE A 173 -2.72 13.29 -9.09
N PRO A 174 -2.72 14.41 -9.85
CA PRO A 174 -3.65 14.67 -10.94
C PRO A 174 -3.25 13.90 -12.19
N ILE A 175 -3.95 12.81 -12.49
CA ILE A 175 -3.64 11.89 -13.59
C ILE A 175 -4.82 11.61 -14.52
N LEU A 176 -5.99 12.22 -14.29
CA LEU A 176 -7.22 11.83 -14.98
C LEU A 176 -7.69 12.84 -16.04
N SER A 177 -7.45 14.15 -15.84
CA SER A 177 -7.88 15.19 -16.78
C SER A 177 -7.06 16.47 -16.64
N ASP A 178 -7.07 17.32 -17.68
CA ASP A 178 -6.43 18.64 -17.64
C ASP A 178 -7.08 19.53 -16.58
N GLU A 179 -8.39 19.39 -16.35
CA GLU A 179 -9.12 20.10 -15.31
C GLU A 179 -8.66 19.69 -13.92
N SER A 180 -8.37 18.40 -13.71
CA SER A 180 -7.83 17.94 -12.41
C SER A 180 -6.39 18.39 -12.20
N VAL A 181 -5.58 18.47 -13.25
CA VAL A 181 -4.23 19.06 -13.21
C VAL A 181 -4.32 20.53 -12.80
N TYR A 182 -5.18 21.30 -13.48
CA TYR A 182 -5.40 22.70 -13.14
C TYR A 182 -5.85 22.87 -11.68
N ALA A 183 -6.84 22.08 -11.23
CA ALA A 183 -7.34 22.13 -9.87
C ALA A 183 -6.26 21.80 -8.82
N ALA A 184 -5.36 20.86 -9.11
CA ALA A 184 -4.25 20.50 -8.22
C ALA A 184 -3.19 21.61 -8.14
N HIS A 185 -2.86 22.27 -9.25
CA HIS A 185 -1.97 23.44 -9.26
C HIS A 185 -2.55 24.59 -8.42
N ILE A 186 -3.84 24.91 -8.61
CA ILE A 186 -4.55 25.89 -7.79
C ILE A 186 -4.56 25.48 -6.31
N ALA A 187 -4.78 24.19 -6.00
CA ALA A 187 -4.75 23.68 -4.64
C ALA A 187 -3.39 23.92 -3.96
N MET A 188 -2.29 23.62 -4.65
CA MET A 188 -0.94 23.82 -4.13
C MET A 188 -0.59 25.31 -3.99
N ALA A 189 -1.06 26.17 -4.89
CA ALA A 189 -0.95 27.61 -4.77
C ALA A 189 -1.72 28.14 -3.52
N ILE A 190 -2.92 27.61 -3.30
CA ILE A 190 -3.72 27.91 -2.09
C ILE A 190 -2.98 27.42 -0.84
N GLN A 191 -2.43 26.21 -0.85
CA GLN A 191 -1.68 25.68 0.29
C GLN A 191 -0.47 26.57 0.64
N HIS A 192 0.20 27.12 -0.36
CA HIS A 192 1.34 28.02 -0.16
C HIS A 192 0.94 29.40 0.35
N LEU A 193 -0.06 30.02 -0.29
CA LEU A 193 -0.47 31.41 0.00
C LEU A 193 -1.49 31.54 1.14
N TYR A 194 -2.39 30.56 1.26
CA TYR A 194 -3.56 30.56 2.14
C TYR A 194 -3.78 29.20 2.80
N PRO A 195 -2.81 28.64 3.59
CA PRO A 195 -2.85 27.26 4.08
C PRO A 195 -4.14 26.90 4.83
N ASN A 196 -4.75 27.85 5.52
CA ASN A 196 -6.02 27.66 6.23
C ASN A 196 -7.24 27.50 5.27
N LYS A 197 -7.08 27.78 3.99
CA LYS A 197 -8.13 27.65 2.98
C LYS A 197 -8.01 26.36 2.17
N TYR A 198 -6.84 25.71 2.17
CA TYR A 198 -6.59 24.50 1.39
C TYR A 198 -7.60 23.40 1.64
N VAL A 199 -7.80 23.00 2.89
CA VAL A 199 -8.73 21.91 3.25
C VAL A 199 -10.17 22.24 2.88
N ILE A 200 -10.56 23.53 2.95
CA ILE A 200 -11.90 23.99 2.58
C ILE A 200 -12.08 23.85 1.07
N TYR A 201 -11.11 24.34 0.29
CA TYR A 201 -11.07 24.20 -1.17
C TYR A 201 -11.13 22.73 -1.59
N HIS A 202 -10.21 21.92 -1.04
CA HIS A 202 -10.14 20.48 -1.30
C HIS A 202 -11.48 19.78 -1.01
N ASN A 203 -12.08 20.03 0.14
CA ASN A 203 -13.33 19.41 0.52
C ASN A 203 -14.49 19.83 -0.39
N ASP A 204 -14.56 21.10 -0.83
CA ASP A 204 -15.61 21.57 -1.76
C ASP A 204 -15.53 20.77 -3.06
N LEU A 205 -14.35 20.63 -3.68
CA LEU A 205 -14.18 19.87 -4.92
C LEU A 205 -14.42 18.36 -4.74
N MET A 206 -13.93 17.79 -3.65
CA MET A 206 -13.99 16.34 -3.40
C MET A 206 -15.36 15.84 -2.95
N THR A 207 -16.26 16.73 -2.50
CA THR A 207 -17.61 16.35 -2.11
C THR A 207 -18.65 16.58 -3.22
N ARG A 208 -18.26 17.16 -4.36
CA ARG A 208 -19.13 17.29 -5.53
C ARG A 208 -19.38 15.93 -6.16
N ALA A 209 -20.61 15.70 -6.63
CA ALA A 209 -20.96 14.45 -7.31
C ALA A 209 -20.30 14.36 -8.71
N ASP A 210 -20.24 15.48 -9.40
CA ASP A 210 -19.76 15.58 -10.78
C ASP A 210 -18.24 15.84 -10.85
N LYS A 211 -17.67 15.54 -12.01
CA LYS A 211 -16.33 15.98 -12.39
C LYS A 211 -16.30 17.50 -12.59
N ILE A 212 -15.08 18.06 -12.56
CA ILE A 212 -14.85 19.46 -12.95
C ILE A 212 -15.12 19.59 -14.44
N LYS A 213 -16.01 20.51 -14.83
CA LYS A 213 -16.42 20.68 -16.24
C LYS A 213 -15.49 21.61 -17.01
N ASN A 214 -14.88 22.57 -16.32
CA ASN A 214 -13.95 23.55 -16.88
C ASN A 214 -13.21 24.27 -15.75
N THR A 215 -12.11 24.93 -16.10
CA THR A 215 -11.26 25.68 -15.17
C THR A 215 -11.97 26.84 -14.49
N LYS A 216 -13.04 27.41 -15.14
CA LYS A 216 -13.81 28.49 -14.53
C LYS A 216 -14.50 28.08 -13.22
N GLU A 217 -14.96 26.83 -13.10
CA GLU A 217 -15.56 26.35 -11.83
C GLU A 217 -14.56 26.39 -10.67
N VAL A 218 -13.27 26.15 -10.95
CA VAL A 218 -12.18 26.25 -10.00
C VAL A 218 -11.90 27.70 -9.64
N ASP A 219 -11.85 28.60 -10.63
CA ASP A 219 -11.65 30.05 -10.44
C ASP A 219 -12.79 30.68 -9.61
N ASP A 220 -14.03 30.29 -9.92
CA ASP A 220 -15.22 30.75 -9.17
C ASP A 220 -15.16 30.28 -7.70
N LEU A 221 -14.65 29.06 -7.44
CA LEU A 221 -14.47 28.57 -6.07
C LEU A 221 -13.39 29.38 -5.32
N VAL A 222 -12.26 29.68 -5.94
CA VAL A 222 -11.20 30.52 -5.35
C VAL A 222 -11.79 31.88 -4.92
N THR A 223 -12.54 32.52 -5.82
CA THR A 223 -13.18 33.81 -5.59
C THR A 223 -14.25 33.71 -4.48
N LYS A 224 -15.10 32.67 -4.51
CA LYS A 224 -16.13 32.38 -3.49
C LYS A 224 -15.54 32.21 -2.09
N LEU A 225 -14.34 31.64 -2.01
CA LEU A 225 -13.62 31.47 -0.74
C LEU A 225 -12.88 32.73 -0.27
N GLY A 226 -13.02 33.85 -1.01
CA GLY A 226 -12.46 35.16 -0.64
C GLY A 226 -10.95 35.26 -0.84
N MET A 227 -10.40 34.53 -1.78
CA MET A 227 -8.98 34.58 -2.14
C MET A 227 -8.76 35.46 -3.38
N ASP A 228 -7.59 36.05 -3.52
CA ASP A 228 -7.18 36.81 -4.69
C ASP A 228 -6.85 35.85 -5.84
N LEU A 229 -7.79 35.74 -6.79
CA LEU A 229 -7.65 34.81 -7.92
C LEU A 229 -6.41 35.06 -8.76
N ALA A 230 -6.04 36.33 -8.98
CA ALA A 230 -4.88 36.68 -9.79
C ALA A 230 -3.58 36.21 -9.12
N LYS A 231 -3.47 36.39 -7.80
CA LYS A 231 -2.31 35.91 -7.03
C LYS A 231 -2.25 34.38 -6.99
N VAL A 232 -3.40 33.71 -6.78
CA VAL A 232 -3.45 32.25 -6.75
C VAL A 232 -3.06 31.67 -8.10
N LYS A 233 -3.49 32.25 -9.22
CA LYS A 233 -3.09 31.80 -10.57
C LYS A 233 -1.63 32.02 -10.83
N ALA A 234 -1.09 33.18 -10.49
CA ALA A 234 0.34 33.48 -10.64
C ALA A 234 1.22 32.49 -9.81
N GLU A 235 0.77 32.12 -8.61
CA GLU A 235 1.45 31.11 -7.80
C GLU A 235 1.27 29.69 -8.37
N ALA A 236 0.10 29.36 -8.92
CA ALA A 236 -0.15 28.07 -9.56
C ALA A 236 0.77 27.80 -10.74
N ASP A 237 1.22 28.86 -11.45
CA ASP A 237 2.16 28.81 -12.56
C ASP A 237 3.65 28.90 -12.10
N SER A 238 3.91 28.89 -10.79
CA SER A 238 5.27 29.00 -10.25
C SER A 238 6.04 27.69 -10.29
N ASP A 239 7.38 27.78 -10.36
CA ASP A 239 8.27 26.62 -10.22
C ASP A 239 8.07 25.88 -8.90
N TYR A 240 7.61 26.56 -7.85
CA TYR A 240 7.34 25.96 -6.55
C TYR A 240 6.19 24.95 -6.64
N VAL A 241 5.09 25.34 -7.28
CA VAL A 241 3.90 24.48 -7.46
C VAL A 241 4.19 23.37 -8.45
N GLU A 242 4.76 23.69 -9.61
CA GLU A 242 5.15 22.71 -10.63
C GLU A 242 6.03 21.60 -10.02
N LYS A 243 7.09 22.02 -9.31
CA LYS A 243 7.99 21.08 -8.64
C LYS A 243 7.25 20.22 -7.59
N LYS A 244 6.28 20.79 -6.85
CA LYS A 244 5.53 20.02 -5.85
C LYS A 244 4.68 18.95 -6.49
N ILE A 245 3.96 19.24 -7.57
CA ILE A 245 3.17 18.26 -8.31
C ILE A 245 4.08 17.17 -8.90
N ALA A 246 5.18 17.55 -9.56
CA ALA A 246 6.15 16.61 -10.11
C ALA A 246 6.80 15.71 -9.03
N ASP A 247 7.08 16.25 -7.83
CA ASP A 247 7.61 15.49 -6.69
C ASP A 247 6.59 14.45 -6.21
N ASN A 248 5.30 14.80 -6.12
CA ASN A 248 4.23 13.88 -5.76
C ASN A 248 4.06 12.77 -6.80
N GLU A 249 4.08 13.10 -8.08
CA GLU A 249 4.01 12.12 -9.16
C GLU A 249 5.20 11.15 -9.14
N ARG A 250 6.42 11.68 -8.93
CA ARG A 250 7.62 10.86 -8.79
C ARG A 250 7.50 9.93 -7.59
N LEU A 251 7.04 10.45 -6.45
CA LEU A 251 6.79 9.65 -5.25
C LEU A 251 5.77 8.54 -5.53
N ALA A 252 4.65 8.86 -6.17
CA ALA A 252 3.63 7.88 -6.55
C ALA A 252 4.21 6.77 -7.44
N ARG A 253 4.98 7.14 -8.48
CA ARG A 253 5.69 6.17 -9.34
C ARG A 253 6.66 5.29 -8.56
N ASN A 254 7.47 5.88 -7.67
CA ASN A 254 8.42 5.14 -6.82
C ASN A 254 7.69 4.15 -5.89
N MET A 255 6.48 4.50 -5.43
CA MET A 255 5.62 3.65 -4.60
C MET A 255 4.82 2.61 -5.41
N GLY A 256 5.00 2.56 -6.75
CA GLY A 256 4.25 1.67 -7.64
C GLY A 256 2.75 1.96 -7.65
N LEU A 257 2.38 3.25 -7.52
CA LEU A 257 1.00 3.69 -7.62
C LEU A 257 0.70 4.08 -9.07
N SER A 258 -0.34 3.47 -9.64
CA SER A 258 -0.76 3.69 -11.04
C SER A 258 -2.17 4.28 -11.14
N GLY A 259 -2.81 4.61 -10.02
CA GLY A 259 -4.17 5.13 -9.99
C GLY A 259 -4.55 5.74 -8.64
N THR A 260 -5.71 6.38 -8.62
CA THR A 260 -6.29 7.02 -7.45
C THR A 260 -7.65 6.41 -7.09
N PRO A 261 -8.04 6.43 -5.82
CA PRO A 261 -7.21 6.79 -4.67
C PRO A 261 -6.19 5.69 -4.34
N ALA A 262 -5.09 6.11 -3.72
CA ALA A 262 -4.18 5.21 -3.03
C ALA A 262 -3.85 5.80 -1.65
N TYR A 263 -3.64 4.93 -0.68
CA TYR A 263 -3.39 5.36 0.70
C TYR A 263 -2.14 4.71 1.26
N ILE A 264 -1.48 5.41 2.18
CA ILE A 264 -0.51 4.81 3.10
C ILE A 264 -1.10 4.94 4.50
N ILE A 265 -1.43 3.81 5.11
CA ILE A 265 -2.04 3.73 6.44
C ILE A 265 -1.26 2.71 7.27
N ASN A 266 -0.77 3.12 8.43
CA ASN A 266 -0.06 2.24 9.36
C ASN A 266 1.04 1.40 8.69
N GLY A 267 1.86 2.03 7.83
CA GLY A 267 2.97 1.37 7.14
C GLY A 267 2.56 0.39 6.03
N ARG A 268 1.33 0.48 5.54
CA ARG A 268 0.79 -0.33 4.43
C ARG A 268 0.34 0.55 3.29
N VAL A 269 0.66 0.14 2.07
CA VAL A 269 0.14 0.77 0.85
C VAL A 269 -1.18 0.11 0.47
N ILE A 270 -2.24 0.91 0.42
CA ILE A 270 -3.59 0.48 0.02
C ILE A 270 -3.84 1.04 -1.38
N ARG A 271 -3.94 0.17 -2.36
CA ARG A 271 -4.22 0.52 -3.76
C ARG A 271 -5.72 0.37 -4.01
N GLY A 272 -6.42 1.51 -4.10
CA GLY A 272 -7.87 1.57 -4.30
C GLY A 272 -8.63 2.16 -3.12
N ALA A 273 -9.96 2.18 -3.25
CA ALA A 273 -10.88 2.85 -2.35
C ALA A 273 -11.55 1.86 -1.38
N PRO A 274 -11.57 2.12 -0.06
CA PRO A 274 -12.51 1.44 0.82
C PRO A 274 -13.95 1.81 0.41
N THR A 275 -14.80 0.79 0.28
CA THR A 275 -16.19 0.94 -0.20
C THR A 275 -17.21 1.06 0.93
N SER A 276 -16.77 0.90 2.19
CA SER A 276 -17.63 0.99 3.37
C SER A 276 -16.85 1.50 4.58
N MET A 277 -17.57 2.02 5.58
CA MET A 277 -17.00 2.44 6.86
C MET A 277 -16.29 1.26 7.56
N TYR A 278 -16.84 0.06 7.49
CA TYR A 278 -16.24 -1.15 8.05
C TYR A 278 -14.85 -1.43 7.43
N GLN A 279 -14.74 -1.34 6.10
CA GLN A 279 -13.45 -1.53 5.43
C GLN A 279 -12.44 -0.43 5.81
N LEU A 280 -12.88 0.84 5.85
CA LEU A 280 -12.04 1.95 6.25
C LEU A 280 -11.51 1.75 7.68
N GLU A 281 -12.39 1.42 8.63
CA GLU A 281 -12.01 1.15 10.02
C GLU A 281 -11.06 -0.04 10.14
N LYS A 282 -11.30 -1.11 9.39
CA LYS A 282 -10.39 -2.28 9.34
C LYS A 282 -9.00 -1.90 8.84
N LEU A 283 -8.90 -1.05 7.81
CA LEU A 283 -7.61 -0.56 7.31
C LEU A 283 -6.89 0.32 8.33
N ILE A 284 -7.62 1.20 9.03
CA ILE A 284 -7.06 2.13 10.02
C ILE A 284 -6.61 1.39 11.29
N ARG A 285 -7.40 0.46 11.79
CA ARG A 285 -7.04 -0.31 13.00
C ARG A 285 -5.86 -1.25 12.76
N GLY A 286 -5.49 -1.48 11.51
CA GLY A 286 -4.61 -2.57 11.14
C GLY A 286 -5.35 -3.89 11.26
N SER A 287 -5.41 -4.69 10.21
CA SER A 287 -5.90 -6.07 10.36
C SER A 287 -4.93 -6.83 11.26
N VAL A 288 -5.26 -6.90 12.54
CA VAL A 288 -4.77 -7.96 13.41
C VAL A 288 -5.50 -9.20 12.94
N GLN A 289 -4.88 -9.98 12.10
CA GLN A 289 -5.13 -11.40 11.93
C GLN A 289 -3.84 -12.12 12.17
#